data_6825c824d2951104bc9c245508b1f8d8
#
_entry.id   6825c824d2951104bc9c245508b1f8d8
#
_cell.length_a   1.000
_cell.length_b   1.000
_cell.length_c   1.000
_cell.angle_alpha   90.00
_cell.angle_beta   90.00
_cell.angle_gamma   90.00
#
_symmetry.space_group_name_H-M   'P 1'
#
loop_
_entity.id
_entity.type
_entity.pdbx_description
1 polymer ?
#
loop_
_entity_poly.entity_id
_entity_poly.type
_entity_poly.pdbx_seq_one_letter_code
_entity_poly.pdbx_strand_id
1 'polypeptide(L)' 'MYEELDTFERALQHFGTRVEVIAAMEMGGRINAEDAYQMIKDELKALKKVRKKQRAL' A
#
# COMPACT_ATOMS: atom_id res chain seq x y z
N MET A 1 -12.32 -12.98 15.29
CA MET A 1 -12.00 -11.82 15.98
C MET A 1 -10.85 -11.05 15.40
N TYR A 2 -9.75 -11.67 15.29
CA TYR A 2 -8.63 -11.03 14.66
C TYR A 2 -8.90 -10.71 13.22
N GLU A 3 -9.68 -11.56 12.59
CA GLU A 3 -9.86 -11.42 11.16
C GLU A 3 -10.48 -10.11 10.78
N GLU A 4 -11.46 -9.69 11.54
CA GLU A 4 -12.14 -8.46 11.18
C GLU A 4 -11.25 -7.25 11.34
N LEU A 5 -10.54 -7.23 12.44
CA LEU A 5 -9.61 -6.15 12.63
C LEU A 5 -8.58 -6.16 11.56
N ASP A 6 -8.20 -7.38 11.21
CA ASP A 6 -7.02 -7.55 10.39
C ASP A 6 -7.18 -7.21 8.95
N THR A 7 -8.41 -7.18 8.46
CA THR A 7 -8.56 -6.93 7.03
C THR A 7 -7.93 -5.63 6.61
N PHE A 8 -8.30 -4.53 7.27
CA PHE A 8 -7.71 -3.26 6.93
C PHE A 8 -6.29 -3.15 7.45
N GLU A 9 -6.05 -3.67 8.64
CA GLU A 9 -4.71 -3.59 9.21
C GLU A 9 -3.70 -4.36 8.39
N ARG A 10 -4.09 -5.50 7.87
CA ARG A 10 -3.19 -6.24 6.99
C ARG A 10 -2.92 -5.46 5.71
N ALA A 11 -3.96 -4.85 5.17
CA ALA A 11 -3.78 -4.04 3.98
C ALA A 11 -2.88 -2.86 4.27
N LEU A 12 -3.01 -2.27 5.43
CA LEU A 12 -2.16 -1.16 5.84
C LEU A 12 -0.72 -1.60 6.01
N GLN A 13 -0.50 -2.76 6.63
CA GLN A 13 0.84 -3.29 6.76
C GLN A 13 1.45 -3.59 5.40
N HIS A 14 0.65 -4.18 4.53
CA HIS A 14 1.12 -4.46 3.18
C HIS A 14 1.49 -3.17 2.47
N PHE A 15 0.68 -2.15 2.63
CA PHE A 15 0.96 -0.86 2.04
C PHE A 15 2.30 -0.33 2.52
N GLY A 16 2.54 -0.38 3.82
CA GLY A 16 3.80 0.09 4.37
C GLY A 16 4.99 -0.68 3.84
N THR A 17 4.86 -2.01 3.76
CA THR A 17 5.93 -2.83 3.23
C THR A 17 6.20 -2.50 1.78
N ARG A 18 5.15 -2.32 0.99
CA ARG A 18 5.32 -1.98 -0.41
C ARG A 18 5.98 -0.62 -0.59
N VAL A 19 5.60 0.35 0.25
CA VAL A 19 6.22 1.67 0.19
C VAL A 19 7.70 1.57 0.50
N GLU A 20 8.06 0.76 1.48
CA GLU A 20 9.47 0.56 1.81
C GLU A 20 10.24 -0.04 0.63
N VAL A 21 9.64 -1.04 -0.01
CA VAL A 21 10.29 -1.67 -1.16
C VAL A 21 10.45 -0.67 -2.29
N ILE A 22 9.41 0.10 -2.55
CA ILE A 22 9.45 1.09 -3.62
C ILE A 22 10.52 2.14 -3.32
N ALA A 23 10.58 2.58 -2.07
CA ALA A 23 11.59 3.56 -1.68
C ALA A 23 13.00 3.00 -1.87
N ALA A 24 13.20 1.74 -1.50
CA ALA A 24 14.50 1.12 -1.66
C ALA A 24 14.89 1.02 -3.13
N MET A 25 13.95 0.69 -3.99
CA MET A 25 14.24 0.60 -5.42
C MET A 25 14.60 1.95 -6.00
N GLU A 26 13.88 2.98 -5.56
CA GLU A 26 14.15 4.32 -6.06
C GLU A 26 15.53 4.80 -5.57
N MET A 27 15.82 4.59 -4.30
CA MET A 27 17.11 5.01 -3.74
C MET A 27 18.25 4.20 -4.33
N GLY A 28 17.97 2.97 -4.71
CA GLY A 28 18.97 2.13 -5.36
C GLY A 28 19.12 2.37 -6.85
N GLY A 29 18.35 3.28 -7.40
CA GLY A 29 18.47 3.63 -8.80
C GLY A 29 17.77 2.70 -9.76
N ARG A 30 16.93 1.78 -9.25
CA ARG A 30 16.23 0.84 -10.12
C ARG A 30 15.03 1.45 -10.79
N ILE A 31 14.42 2.40 -10.13
CA ILE A 31 13.30 3.15 -10.69
C ILE A 31 13.55 4.62 -10.38
N ASN A 32 12.90 5.51 -11.13
CA ASN A 32 13.07 6.93 -10.89
C ASN A 32 11.96 7.42 -9.95
N ALA A 33 12.04 8.69 -9.59
CA ALA A 33 11.08 9.26 -8.63
C ALA A 33 9.66 9.23 -9.18
N GLU A 34 9.51 9.44 -10.46
CA GLU A 34 8.20 9.43 -11.09
C GLU A 34 7.57 8.05 -10.97
N ASP A 35 8.35 7.01 -11.27
CA ASP A 35 7.86 5.64 -11.18
C ASP A 35 7.51 5.30 -9.74
N ALA A 36 8.37 5.71 -8.81
CA ALA A 36 8.11 5.43 -7.40
C ALA A 36 6.80 6.07 -6.95
N TYR A 37 6.61 7.31 -7.34
CA TYR A 37 5.39 8.03 -6.97
C TYR A 37 4.16 7.32 -7.52
N GLN A 38 4.22 6.91 -8.79
CA GLN A 38 3.10 6.24 -9.41
C GLN A 38 2.78 4.92 -8.72
N MET A 39 3.82 4.17 -8.38
CA MET A 39 3.63 2.89 -7.70
C MET A 39 2.99 3.08 -6.33
N ILE A 40 3.41 4.12 -5.61
CA ILE A 40 2.82 4.40 -4.30
C ILE A 40 1.35 4.80 -4.45
N LYS A 41 1.04 5.58 -5.46
CA LYS A 41 -0.36 5.94 -5.72
C LYS A 41 -1.21 4.70 -5.98
N ASP A 42 -0.66 3.76 -6.74
CA ASP A 42 -1.40 2.53 -7.04
C ASP A 42 -1.65 1.72 -5.77
N GLU A 43 -0.65 1.66 -4.89
CA GLU A 43 -0.82 0.96 -3.63
C GLU A 43 -1.86 1.66 -2.76
N LEU A 44 -1.86 2.98 -2.78
CA LEU A 44 -2.84 3.72 -2.01
C LEU A 44 -4.25 3.48 -2.53
N LYS A 45 -4.40 3.37 -3.84
CA LYS A 45 -5.70 3.05 -4.42
C LYS A 45 -6.21 1.70 -3.91
N ALA A 46 -5.33 0.72 -3.84
CA ALA A 46 -5.71 -0.59 -3.34
C ALA A 46 -6.14 -0.51 -1.90
N LEU A 47 -5.41 0.26 -1.10
CA LEU A 47 -5.75 0.44 0.30
C LEU A 47 -7.10 1.10 0.46
N LYS A 48 -7.37 2.11 -0.35
CA LYS A 48 -8.65 2.79 -0.31
C LYS A 48 -9.81 1.86 -0.62
N LYS A 49 -9.60 0.94 -1.55
CA LYS A 49 -10.64 -0.03 -1.90
C LYS A 49 -10.98 -0.91 -0.71
N VAL A 50 -9.96 -1.36 0.01
CA VAL A 50 -10.18 -2.19 1.18
C VAL A 50 -10.97 -1.43 2.22
N ARG A 51 -10.58 -0.19 2.47
CA ARG A 51 -11.27 0.63 3.46
C ARG A 51 -12.73 0.86 3.06
N LYS A 52 -12.96 1.12 1.79
CA LYS A 52 -14.31 1.37 1.31
C LYS A 52 -15.17 0.14 1.48
N LYS A 53 -14.63 -1.02 1.18
CA LYS A 53 -15.35 -2.26 1.35
C LYS A 53 -15.77 -2.49 2.79
N GLN A 54 -14.85 -2.23 3.70
CA GLN A 54 -15.13 -2.40 5.11
C GLN A 54 -16.26 -1.48 5.55
N ARG A 55 -16.21 -0.24 5.10
CA ARG A 55 -17.21 0.73 5.50
C ARG A 55 -18.59 0.41 4.94
N ALA A 56 -18.63 -0.26 3.83
CA ALA A 56 -19.90 -0.61 3.20
C ALA A 56 -20.64 -1.66 4.01
N LEU A 57 -19.98 -2.39 4.85
CA LEU A 57 -20.63 -3.37 5.70
C LEU A 57 -21.23 -2.71 6.91
#